data_8f64b0e233bc3b798549995704f9bdd9
#
_entry.id   8f64b0e233bc3b798549995704f9bdd9
#
_cell.length_a   1.000
_cell.length_b   1.000
_cell.length_c   1.000
_cell.angle_alpha   90.00
_cell.angle_beta   90.00
_cell.angle_gamma   90.00
#
_symmetry.space_group_name_H-M   'P 1'
#
loop_
_entity.id
_entity.type
_entity.pdbx_description
1 polymer ?
#
loop_
_entity_poly.entity_id
_entity_poly.type
_entity_poly.pdbx_seq_one_letter_code
_entity_poly.pdbx_strand_id
1 'polypeptide(L)'
;KELAAFVGKDEALCFSTGFTVNSGVIPALTDRNDYIICDDRDHASIVDGRRLSFSQQLKYKHNDMADLEKQLQKCNPDSVKLIIVDGVFSMEGDLANLPEIVRLKHKYNATIMVDEAHGLGVFGKQGRGVCDHFGLTHEIDLIMGTFSKSLASIGGFIAADSSIINWLRHNARTYIFSASNTP
;
A
#
# COMPACT_ATOMS: atom_id res chain seq x y z
N LYS A 1 -17.75 1.51 4.45
CA LYS A 1 -18.20 0.12 4.35
C LYS A 1 -18.22 -0.37 2.89
N GLU A 2 -18.86 0.36 1.96
CA GLU A 2 -18.95 -0.05 0.55
C GLU A 2 -17.57 -0.21 -0.12
N LEU A 3 -16.66 0.74 0.07
CA LEU A 3 -15.28 0.66 -0.45
C LEU A 3 -14.53 -0.57 0.07
N ALA A 4 -14.63 -0.85 1.37
CA ALA A 4 -14.00 -2.01 1.96
C ALA A 4 -14.54 -3.31 1.35
N ALA A 5 -15.87 -3.44 1.27
CA ALA A 5 -16.51 -4.59 0.64
C ALA A 5 -16.13 -4.72 -0.85
N PHE A 6 -16.02 -3.59 -1.57
CA PHE A 6 -15.63 -3.59 -2.98
C PHE A 6 -14.22 -4.15 -3.19
N VAL A 7 -13.26 -3.75 -2.37
CA VAL A 7 -11.86 -4.24 -2.47
C VAL A 7 -11.59 -5.49 -1.62
N GLY A 8 -12.62 -6.06 -0.98
CA GLY A 8 -12.51 -7.32 -0.23
C GLY A 8 -11.76 -7.20 1.10
N LYS A 9 -11.95 -6.10 1.83
CA LYS A 9 -11.38 -5.82 3.15
C LYS A 9 -12.47 -5.54 4.18
N ASP A 10 -12.11 -5.57 5.47
CA ASP A 10 -13.06 -5.37 6.57
C ASP A 10 -13.53 -3.93 6.67
N GLU A 11 -12.60 -3.00 6.62
CA GLU A 11 -12.87 -1.58 6.82
C GLU A 11 -12.02 -0.70 5.90
N ALA A 12 -12.48 0.54 5.66
CA ALA A 12 -11.73 1.53 4.88
C ALA A 12 -11.79 2.90 5.56
N LEU A 13 -10.72 3.67 5.37
CA LEU A 13 -10.56 5.04 5.85
C LEU A 13 -10.31 5.95 4.64
N CYS A 14 -11.13 7.02 4.49
CA CYS A 14 -11.02 7.96 3.38
C CYS A 14 -10.15 9.16 3.75
N PHE A 15 -9.40 9.66 2.78
CA PHE A 15 -8.52 10.82 2.87
C PHE A 15 -8.85 11.82 1.78
N SER A 16 -8.38 13.05 1.91
CA SER A 16 -8.63 14.13 0.96
C SER A 16 -8.00 13.91 -0.42
N THR A 17 -6.90 13.17 -0.52
CA THR A 17 -6.26 12.80 -1.78
C THR A 17 -5.55 11.43 -1.66
N GLY A 18 -5.24 10.80 -2.80
CA GLY A 18 -4.38 9.61 -2.81
C GLY A 18 -2.98 9.89 -2.26
N PHE A 19 -2.43 11.06 -2.52
CA PHE A 19 -1.13 11.46 -1.98
C PHE A 19 -1.13 11.50 -0.44
N THR A 20 -2.18 12.05 0.16
CA THR A 20 -2.32 12.13 1.63
C THR A 20 -2.57 10.76 2.26
N VAL A 21 -3.10 9.78 1.53
CA VAL A 21 -3.17 8.39 2.01
C VAL A 21 -1.76 7.88 2.29
N ASN A 22 -0.89 7.85 1.28
CA ASN A 22 0.47 7.31 1.41
C ASN A 22 1.30 8.09 2.45
N SER A 23 1.22 9.43 2.42
CA SER A 23 1.94 10.30 3.37
C SER A 23 1.50 10.12 4.82
N GLY A 24 0.28 9.68 5.07
CA GLY A 24 -0.23 9.46 6.43
C GLY A 24 -0.12 8.03 6.91
N VAL A 25 -0.43 7.07 6.03
CA VAL A 25 -0.50 5.64 6.36
C VAL A 25 0.89 5.05 6.57
N ILE A 26 1.81 5.29 5.62
CA ILE A 26 3.15 4.67 5.64
C ILE A 26 3.91 4.98 6.94
N PRO A 27 4.06 6.26 7.36
CA PRO A 27 4.78 6.56 8.60
C PRO A 27 4.03 6.16 9.87
N ALA A 28 2.71 5.93 9.79
CA ALA A 28 1.92 5.50 10.94
C ALA A 28 2.03 4.00 11.25
N LEU A 29 2.53 3.20 10.30
CA LEU A 29 2.61 1.73 10.39
C LEU A 29 3.98 1.21 10.83
N THR A 30 5.01 2.05 10.83
CA THR A 30 6.39 1.62 11.05
C THR A 30 7.13 2.57 12.00
N ASP A 31 8.03 2.02 12.80
CA ASP A 31 8.86 2.74 13.78
C ASP A 31 10.35 2.53 13.47
N ARG A 32 11.24 3.09 14.31
CA ARG A 32 12.70 3.14 14.13
C ARG A 32 13.37 1.78 13.95
N ASN A 33 12.79 0.75 14.53
CA ASN A 33 13.31 -0.62 14.46
C ASN A 33 12.73 -1.43 13.29
N ASP A 34 11.82 -0.83 12.54
CA ASP A 34 11.11 -1.48 11.44
C ASP A 34 11.74 -1.16 10.09
N TYR A 35 11.26 -1.83 9.06
CA TYR A 35 11.75 -1.68 7.69
C TYR A 35 10.60 -1.35 6.74
N ILE A 36 10.84 -0.41 5.83
CA ILE A 36 10.03 -0.17 4.65
C ILE A 36 10.84 -0.62 3.44
N ILE A 37 10.28 -1.51 2.64
CA ILE A 37 10.92 -2.06 1.44
C ILE A 37 10.07 -1.69 0.22
N CYS A 38 10.62 -0.90 -0.69
CA CYS A 38 9.91 -0.35 -1.84
C CYS A 38 10.58 -0.73 -3.16
N ASP A 39 9.77 -0.85 -4.22
CA ASP A 39 10.28 -0.87 -5.59
C ASP A 39 10.96 0.48 -5.91
N ASP A 40 11.99 0.49 -6.73
CA ASP A 40 12.70 1.73 -7.07
C ASP A 40 11.93 2.63 -8.06
N ARG A 41 10.81 2.13 -8.62
CA ARG A 41 9.89 2.83 -9.52
C ARG A 41 8.55 3.22 -8.88
N ASP A 42 8.38 2.95 -7.59
CA ASP A 42 7.16 3.34 -6.87
C ASP A 42 6.85 4.84 -6.98
N HIS A 43 5.57 5.15 -6.98
CA HIS A 43 5.06 6.51 -7.11
C HIS A 43 5.64 7.49 -6.07
N ALA A 44 5.77 8.76 -6.46
CA ALA A 44 6.32 9.83 -5.62
C ALA A 44 5.67 9.94 -4.23
N SER A 45 4.38 9.67 -4.11
CA SER A 45 3.67 9.68 -2.81
C SER A 45 4.15 8.58 -1.86
N ILE A 46 4.53 7.41 -2.38
CA ILE A 46 5.15 6.34 -1.61
C ILE A 46 6.55 6.77 -1.17
N VAL A 47 7.32 7.35 -2.10
CA VAL A 47 8.67 7.87 -1.81
C VAL A 47 8.62 8.93 -0.69
N ASP A 48 7.68 9.85 -0.74
CA ASP A 48 7.55 10.88 0.29
C ASP A 48 6.95 10.32 1.59
N GLY A 49 5.98 9.43 1.50
CA GLY A 49 5.41 8.75 2.66
C GLY A 49 6.46 8.00 3.48
N ARG A 50 7.35 7.24 2.81
CA ARG A 50 8.44 6.55 3.51
C ARG A 50 9.49 7.50 4.11
N ARG A 51 9.76 8.67 3.46
CA ARG A 51 10.66 9.70 4.00
C ARG A 51 10.14 10.33 5.30
N LEU A 52 8.84 10.32 5.53
CA LEU A 52 8.22 10.80 6.75
C LEU A 52 8.31 9.79 7.91
N SER A 53 8.64 8.53 7.62
CA SER A 53 8.85 7.50 8.63
C SER A 53 10.27 7.56 9.20
N PHE A 54 10.41 7.18 10.47
CA PHE A 54 11.71 6.98 11.12
C PHE A 54 12.30 5.59 10.87
N SER A 55 11.60 4.71 10.15
CA SER A 55 12.02 3.34 9.87
C SER A 55 13.24 3.27 8.94
N GLN A 56 13.88 2.11 8.91
CA GLN A 56 14.93 1.81 7.95
C GLN A 56 14.33 1.62 6.56
N GLN A 57 14.91 2.28 5.55
CA GLN A 57 14.36 2.30 4.20
C GLN A 57 15.25 1.50 3.26
N LEU A 58 14.68 0.47 2.66
CA LEU A 58 15.34 -0.38 1.67
C LEU A 58 14.62 -0.24 0.32
N LYS A 59 15.40 -0.30 -0.75
CA LYS A 59 14.88 -0.33 -2.12
C LYS A 59 15.33 -1.58 -2.83
N TYR A 60 14.48 -2.12 -3.67
CA TYR A 60 14.87 -3.17 -4.62
C TYR A 60 14.65 -2.68 -6.05
N LYS A 61 15.40 -3.26 -6.99
CA LYS A 61 15.29 -2.96 -8.41
C LYS A 61 13.92 -3.35 -8.92
N HIS A 62 13.39 -2.51 -9.82
CA HIS A 62 12.06 -2.67 -10.37
C HIS A 62 11.74 -4.10 -10.78
N ASN A 63 10.66 -4.64 -10.17
CA ASN A 63 10.14 -5.99 -10.37
C ASN A 63 11.18 -7.13 -10.22
N ASP A 64 12.35 -6.87 -9.61
CA ASP A 64 13.40 -7.87 -9.35
C ASP A 64 13.16 -8.56 -7.99
N MET A 65 12.52 -9.72 -8.04
CA MET A 65 12.18 -10.50 -6.85
C MET A 65 13.40 -11.08 -6.14
N ALA A 66 14.49 -11.32 -6.87
CA ALA A 66 15.74 -11.77 -6.28
C ALA A 66 16.41 -10.63 -5.48
N ASP A 67 16.31 -9.40 -5.97
CA ASP A 67 16.78 -8.23 -5.23
C ASP A 67 15.87 -7.89 -4.04
N LEU A 68 14.54 -8.01 -4.19
CA LEU A 68 13.61 -7.91 -3.06
C LEU A 68 13.97 -8.90 -1.95
N GLU A 69 14.24 -10.15 -2.30
CA GLU A 69 14.63 -11.17 -1.32
C GLU A 69 15.94 -10.81 -0.62
N LYS A 70 16.94 -10.29 -1.33
CA LYS A 70 18.19 -9.79 -0.72
C LYS A 70 17.95 -8.65 0.27
N GLN A 71 16.98 -7.76 -0.01
CA GLN A 71 16.64 -6.70 0.95
C GLN A 71 15.98 -7.27 2.20
N LEU A 72 15.04 -8.19 2.05
CA LEU A 72 14.35 -8.87 3.16
C LEU A 72 15.33 -9.64 4.05
N GLN A 73 16.38 -10.24 3.49
CA GLN A 73 17.43 -10.94 4.24
C GLN A 73 18.24 -10.02 5.15
N LYS A 74 18.27 -8.71 4.89
CA LYS A 74 18.97 -7.72 5.75
C LYS A 74 18.16 -7.32 6.98
N CYS A 75 16.85 -7.58 6.95
CA CYS A 75 15.94 -7.15 8.00
C CYS A 75 16.05 -8.03 9.24
N ASN A 76 15.91 -7.42 10.41
CA ASN A 76 15.79 -8.18 11.66
C ASN A 76 14.49 -9.03 11.59
N PRO A 77 14.55 -10.34 11.88
CA PRO A 77 13.38 -11.22 11.85
C PRO A 77 12.21 -10.75 12.72
N ASP A 78 12.51 -10.14 13.88
CA ASP A 78 11.52 -9.72 14.88
C ASP A 78 10.88 -8.34 14.59
N SER A 79 11.40 -7.60 13.60
CA SER A 79 10.88 -6.29 13.21
C SER A 79 9.75 -6.40 12.21
N VAL A 80 8.90 -5.36 12.14
CA VAL A 80 7.93 -5.20 11.06
C VAL A 80 8.70 -4.94 9.75
N LYS A 81 8.31 -5.64 8.71
CA LYS A 81 8.82 -5.50 7.33
C LYS A 81 7.65 -5.15 6.42
N LEU A 82 7.48 -3.86 6.13
CA LEU A 82 6.42 -3.36 5.27
C LEU A 82 6.93 -3.28 3.83
N ILE A 83 6.47 -4.18 2.99
CA ILE A 83 6.66 -4.11 1.54
C ILE A 83 5.58 -3.21 0.97
N ILE A 84 5.96 -2.19 0.21
CA ILE A 84 5.03 -1.31 -0.49
C ILE A 84 5.34 -1.36 -1.97
N VAL A 85 4.29 -1.44 -2.80
CA VAL A 85 4.43 -1.54 -4.24
C VAL A 85 3.20 -0.94 -4.95
N ASP A 86 3.42 -0.24 -6.07
CA ASP A 86 2.34 0.09 -7.00
C ASP A 86 1.81 -1.19 -7.64
N GLY A 87 0.50 -1.41 -7.66
CA GLY A 87 -0.12 -2.53 -8.37
C GLY A 87 0.11 -2.45 -9.88
N VAL A 88 -0.04 -1.22 -10.42
CA VAL A 88 0.32 -0.86 -11.81
C VAL A 88 1.30 0.31 -11.74
N PHE A 89 2.49 0.15 -12.27
CA PHE A 89 3.49 1.21 -12.38
C PHE A 89 3.12 2.19 -13.49
N SER A 90 2.88 3.44 -13.13
CA SER A 90 2.29 4.43 -14.04
C SER A 90 3.17 4.81 -15.23
N MET A 91 4.48 4.80 -15.05
CA MET A 91 5.43 5.21 -16.09
C MET A 91 5.89 4.03 -16.94
N GLU A 92 6.05 2.86 -16.34
CA GLU A 92 6.47 1.61 -16.97
C GLU A 92 5.30 0.90 -17.67
N GLY A 93 4.11 1.02 -17.10
CA GLY A 93 2.88 0.40 -17.65
C GLY A 93 2.79 -1.11 -17.40
N ASP A 94 3.59 -1.64 -16.47
CA ASP A 94 3.57 -3.05 -16.08
C ASP A 94 2.95 -3.27 -14.70
N LEU A 95 2.73 -4.52 -14.36
CA LEU A 95 2.15 -4.96 -13.09
C LEU A 95 3.23 -5.41 -12.12
N ALA A 96 3.01 -5.15 -10.83
CA ALA A 96 3.81 -5.77 -9.78
C ALA A 96 3.69 -7.30 -9.84
N ASN A 97 4.80 -7.99 -9.60
CA ASN A 97 4.81 -9.47 -9.50
C ASN A 97 4.26 -9.91 -8.13
N LEU A 98 2.96 -9.62 -7.88
CA LEU A 98 2.31 -9.90 -6.59
C LEU A 98 2.41 -11.37 -6.17
N PRO A 99 2.32 -12.38 -7.07
CA PRO A 99 2.48 -13.78 -6.65
C PRO A 99 3.82 -14.06 -5.96
N GLU A 100 4.92 -13.53 -6.50
CA GLU A 100 6.24 -13.72 -5.90
C GLU A 100 6.44 -12.85 -4.65
N ILE A 101 5.88 -11.63 -4.62
CA ILE A 101 5.91 -10.77 -3.43
C ILE A 101 5.18 -11.46 -2.27
N VAL A 102 4.01 -12.07 -2.51
CA VAL A 102 3.27 -12.84 -1.50
C VAL A 102 4.06 -14.07 -1.03
N ARG A 103 4.71 -14.79 -1.93
CA ARG A 103 5.60 -15.89 -1.54
C ARG A 103 6.71 -15.42 -0.58
N LEU A 104 7.32 -14.28 -0.88
CA LEU A 104 8.35 -13.67 -0.03
C LEU A 104 7.78 -13.13 1.28
N LYS A 105 6.56 -12.55 1.27
CA LYS A 105 5.83 -12.17 2.48
C LYS A 105 5.78 -13.31 3.48
N HIS A 106 5.32 -14.47 3.04
CA HIS A 106 5.22 -15.64 3.92
C HIS A 106 6.58 -16.13 4.40
N LYS A 107 7.58 -16.17 3.51
CA LYS A 107 8.92 -16.63 3.84
C LYS A 107 9.61 -15.77 4.91
N TYR A 108 9.39 -14.45 4.87
CA TYR A 108 10.08 -13.49 5.74
C TYR A 108 9.17 -12.86 6.81
N ASN A 109 7.93 -13.33 6.94
CA ASN A 109 6.92 -12.74 7.83
C ASN A 109 6.82 -11.22 7.64
N ALA A 110 6.55 -10.80 6.40
CA ALA A 110 6.39 -9.39 6.02
C ALA A 110 4.91 -9.01 5.89
N THR A 111 4.65 -7.73 5.84
CA THR A 111 3.33 -7.11 5.58
C THR A 111 3.37 -6.47 4.19
N ILE A 112 2.28 -6.54 3.43
CA ILE A 112 2.21 -5.95 2.09
C ILE A 112 1.16 -4.86 2.04
N MET A 113 1.54 -3.70 1.51
CA MET A 113 0.65 -2.63 1.06
C MET A 113 0.75 -2.50 -0.45
N VAL A 114 -0.40 -2.58 -1.15
CA VAL A 114 -0.48 -2.36 -2.59
C VAL A 114 -1.20 -1.04 -2.88
N ASP A 115 -0.57 -0.19 -3.68
CA ASP A 115 -1.18 1.02 -4.21
C ASP A 115 -1.90 0.68 -5.52
N GLU A 116 -3.23 0.64 -5.47
CA GLU A 116 -4.12 0.34 -6.59
C GLU A 116 -4.57 1.59 -7.35
N ALA A 117 -3.88 2.72 -7.21
CA ALA A 117 -4.30 3.97 -7.83
C ALA A 117 -4.51 3.85 -9.35
N HIS A 118 -3.74 3.02 -10.03
CA HIS A 118 -3.88 2.73 -11.47
C HIS A 118 -4.57 1.38 -11.76
N GLY A 119 -4.71 0.50 -10.78
CA GLY A 119 -5.36 -0.80 -10.93
C GLY A 119 -6.88 -0.75 -10.72
N LEU A 120 -7.32 0.08 -9.76
CA LEU A 120 -8.72 0.23 -9.39
C LEU A 120 -9.56 0.77 -10.55
N GLY A 121 -10.65 0.07 -10.88
CA GLY A 121 -11.53 0.39 -12.02
C GLY A 121 -11.01 -0.12 -13.37
N VAL A 122 -9.83 -0.76 -13.43
CA VAL A 122 -9.17 -1.21 -14.65
C VAL A 122 -8.91 -2.71 -14.64
N PHE A 123 -8.29 -3.22 -13.59
CA PHE A 123 -7.93 -4.64 -13.46
C PHE A 123 -8.86 -5.38 -12.50
N GLY A 124 -8.81 -6.70 -12.60
CA GLY A 124 -9.59 -7.58 -11.74
C GLY A 124 -11.07 -7.65 -12.09
N LYS A 125 -11.79 -8.51 -11.40
CA LYS A 125 -13.21 -8.71 -11.60
C LYS A 125 -13.99 -7.45 -11.15
N GLN A 126 -14.78 -6.90 -12.05
CA GLN A 126 -15.52 -5.65 -11.81
C GLN A 126 -14.63 -4.43 -11.49
N GLY A 127 -13.36 -4.45 -11.88
CA GLY A 127 -12.42 -3.36 -11.61
C GLY A 127 -11.90 -3.29 -10.17
N ARG A 128 -11.83 -4.42 -9.46
CA ARG A 128 -11.38 -4.45 -8.06
C ARG A 128 -9.89 -4.25 -7.84
N GLY A 129 -9.12 -4.22 -8.92
CA GLY A 129 -7.69 -3.95 -8.89
C GLY A 129 -6.82 -5.17 -9.23
N VAL A 130 -5.51 -4.96 -9.16
CA VAL A 130 -4.48 -5.98 -9.48
C VAL A 130 -4.45 -7.10 -8.44
N CYS A 131 -4.73 -6.78 -7.18
CA CYS A 131 -4.84 -7.79 -6.13
C CYS A 131 -5.91 -8.84 -6.46
N ASP A 132 -7.07 -8.40 -6.95
CA ASP A 132 -8.16 -9.29 -7.40
C ASP A 132 -7.82 -9.98 -8.71
N HIS A 133 -7.12 -9.30 -9.63
CA HIS A 133 -6.67 -9.87 -10.90
C HIS A 133 -5.84 -11.15 -10.70
N PHE A 134 -4.96 -11.16 -9.72
CA PHE A 134 -4.16 -12.33 -9.33
C PHE A 134 -4.87 -13.28 -8.34
N GLY A 135 -6.07 -12.92 -7.86
CA GLY A 135 -6.78 -13.71 -6.84
C GLY A 135 -6.12 -13.67 -5.45
N LEU A 136 -5.33 -12.63 -5.18
CA LEU A 136 -4.49 -12.51 -3.99
C LEU A 136 -5.01 -11.48 -2.96
N THR A 137 -6.24 -10.99 -3.10
CA THR A 137 -6.83 -9.96 -2.23
C THR A 137 -6.71 -10.31 -0.74
N HIS A 138 -6.87 -11.57 -0.37
CA HIS A 138 -6.78 -12.03 1.02
C HIS A 138 -5.35 -12.08 1.55
N GLU A 139 -4.36 -12.13 0.66
CA GLU A 139 -2.94 -12.16 0.99
C GLU A 139 -2.34 -10.77 1.20
N ILE A 140 -2.99 -9.74 0.67
CA ILE A 140 -2.56 -8.34 0.79
C ILE A 140 -3.12 -7.75 2.07
N ASP A 141 -2.29 -7.14 2.90
CA ASP A 141 -2.71 -6.62 4.21
C ASP A 141 -3.40 -5.26 4.08
N LEU A 142 -2.86 -4.39 3.22
CA LEU A 142 -3.40 -3.06 2.98
C LEU A 142 -3.57 -2.79 1.48
N ILE A 143 -4.73 -2.28 1.11
CA ILE A 143 -5.04 -1.84 -0.25
C ILE A 143 -5.32 -0.34 -0.23
N MET A 144 -4.45 0.43 -0.90
CA MET A 144 -4.65 1.86 -1.12
C MET A 144 -5.32 2.08 -2.47
N GLY A 145 -6.23 3.05 -2.55
CA GLY A 145 -6.82 3.50 -3.80
C GLY A 145 -7.03 5.00 -3.86
N THR A 146 -7.20 5.53 -5.06
CA THR A 146 -7.52 6.94 -5.29
C THR A 146 -8.83 7.09 -6.06
N PHE A 147 -9.55 8.19 -5.81
CA PHE A 147 -10.76 8.53 -6.56
C PHE A 147 -10.48 9.41 -7.78
N SER A 148 -9.28 9.97 -7.89
CA SER A 148 -8.92 10.97 -8.90
C SER A 148 -8.61 10.43 -10.29
N LYS A 149 -8.65 9.12 -10.48
CA LYS A 149 -8.37 8.44 -11.77
C LYS A 149 -9.66 7.83 -12.33
N SER A 150 -9.83 6.51 -12.23
CA SER A 150 -10.99 5.80 -12.81
C SER A 150 -12.35 6.28 -12.25
N LEU A 151 -12.38 6.75 -11.00
CA LEU A 151 -13.62 7.23 -10.38
C LEU A 151 -13.89 8.73 -10.61
N ALA A 152 -12.99 9.47 -11.28
CA ALA A 152 -13.13 10.87 -11.68
C ALA A 152 -13.62 11.80 -10.53
N SER A 153 -13.16 11.58 -9.29
CA SER A 153 -13.59 12.30 -8.10
C SER A 153 -12.38 12.73 -7.27
N ILE A 154 -12.59 13.36 -6.13
CA ILE A 154 -11.55 13.82 -5.22
C ILE A 154 -11.43 12.86 -4.05
N GLY A 155 -10.19 12.56 -3.65
CA GLY A 155 -9.90 11.76 -2.46
C GLY A 155 -9.13 10.49 -2.75
N GLY A 156 -8.95 9.72 -1.69
CA GLY A 156 -8.37 8.40 -1.72
C GLY A 156 -8.76 7.61 -0.47
N PHE A 157 -8.36 6.36 -0.40
CA PHE A 157 -8.66 5.52 0.75
C PHE A 157 -7.56 4.50 1.01
N ILE A 158 -7.54 4.00 2.22
CA ILE A 158 -6.84 2.78 2.61
C ILE A 158 -7.88 1.79 3.12
N ALA A 159 -7.76 0.52 2.73
CA ALA A 159 -8.60 -0.57 3.21
C ALA A 159 -7.73 -1.71 3.76
N ALA A 160 -8.13 -2.25 4.91
CA ALA A 160 -7.41 -3.29 5.63
C ALA A 160 -8.33 -3.96 6.67
N ASP A 161 -7.76 -4.79 7.52
CA ASP A 161 -8.42 -5.31 8.71
C ASP A 161 -8.84 -4.18 9.65
N SER A 162 -9.96 -4.36 10.36
CA SER A 162 -10.54 -3.34 11.25
C SER A 162 -9.57 -2.85 12.32
N SER A 163 -8.68 -3.70 12.83
CA SER A 163 -7.67 -3.32 13.82
C SER A 163 -6.65 -2.33 13.26
N ILE A 164 -6.18 -2.54 12.03
CA ILE A 164 -5.26 -1.65 11.32
C ILE A 164 -5.95 -0.32 11.02
N ILE A 165 -7.17 -0.35 10.52
CA ILE A 165 -7.94 0.88 10.24
C ILE A 165 -8.20 1.68 11.51
N ASN A 166 -8.52 1.02 12.62
CA ASN A 166 -8.67 1.69 13.90
C ASN A 166 -7.36 2.35 14.36
N TRP A 167 -6.22 1.68 14.21
CA TRP A 167 -4.90 2.26 14.49
C TRP A 167 -4.64 3.49 13.63
N LEU A 168 -4.84 3.39 12.30
CA LEU A 168 -4.63 4.49 11.35
C LEU A 168 -5.52 5.71 11.64
N ARG A 169 -6.77 5.49 12.08
CA ARG A 169 -7.69 6.58 12.45
C ARG A 169 -7.13 7.47 13.57
N HIS A 170 -6.31 6.92 14.45
CA HIS A 170 -5.73 7.62 15.59
C HIS A 170 -4.26 8.05 15.39
N ASN A 171 -3.58 7.55 14.36
CA ASN A 171 -2.15 7.76 14.16
C ASN A 171 -1.77 8.35 12.79
N ALA A 172 -2.64 8.26 11.77
CA ALA A 172 -2.37 8.84 10.47
C ALA A 172 -2.53 10.37 10.50
N ARG A 173 -1.42 11.09 10.53
CA ARG A 173 -1.41 12.56 10.71
C ARG A 173 -2.17 13.30 9.63
N THR A 174 -2.08 12.87 8.38
CA THR A 174 -2.81 13.50 7.26
C THR A 174 -4.30 13.24 7.32
N TYR A 175 -4.75 12.24 8.06
CA TYR A 175 -6.16 12.03 8.35
C TYR A 175 -6.67 12.96 9.46
N ILE A 176 -5.91 13.05 10.56
CA ILE A 176 -6.32 13.79 11.78
C ILE A 176 -6.27 15.30 11.56
N PHE A 177 -5.24 15.80 10.86
CA PHE A 177 -4.93 17.22 10.72
C PHE A 177 -5.27 17.80 9.33
N SER A 178 -6.16 17.14 8.57
CA SER A 178 -6.69 17.65 7.31
C SER A 178 -8.20 17.85 7.38
N ALA A 179 -8.71 18.76 6.56
CA ALA A 179 -10.14 18.88 6.34
C ALA A 179 -10.71 17.61 5.71
N SER A 180 -11.91 17.23 6.11
CA SER A 180 -12.65 16.14 5.47
C SER A 180 -13.10 16.52 4.06
N ASN A 181 -13.35 15.51 3.23
CA ASN A 181 -13.98 15.71 1.93
C ASN A 181 -15.38 16.33 2.10
N THR A 182 -15.81 17.06 1.09
CA THR A 182 -17.21 17.52 1.01
C THR A 182 -18.16 16.32 0.92
N PRO A 183 -19.40 16.46 1.39
CA PRO A 183 -20.43 15.44 1.25
C PRO A 183 -20.68 15.00 -0.18
#